data_3557c4af519ea236412ffc97c876b221
#
_entry.id   3557c4af519ea236412ffc97c876b221
#
_cell.length_a   1.000
_cell.length_b   1.000
_cell.length_c   1.000
_cell.angle_alpha   90.00
_cell.angle_beta   90.00
_cell.angle_gamma   90.00
#
_symmetry.space_group_name_H-M   'P 1'
#
loop_
_entity.id
_entity.type
_entity.pdbx_description
1 polymer ?
#
loop_
_entity_poly.entity_id
_entity_poly.type
_entity_poly.pdbx_seq_one_letter_code
_entity_poly.pdbx_strand_id
1 'polypeptide(L)'
;ALDRLTVEVAGGTRLLVRGGSSWSEAVPERLVGLGDDLAARPGVVVVDAGDLWTAAPPVGPPAGLVDPLLGVAERSLLVTRACYLGLRRLSRQERRPTEVVLVVEPGRALDRHDVEAVVGAPVTIRVPMDPAVARSVDAGLLARRIPRSLIRAVESS
;
A
#
# COMPACT_ATOMS: atom_id res chain seq x y z
N ALA A 1 -12.69 -20.87 2.50
CA ALA A 1 -12.55 -20.56 3.95
C ALA A 1 -12.53 -19.05 4.19
N LEU A 2 -11.84 -18.26 3.38
CA LEU A 2 -11.69 -16.79 3.55
C LEU A 2 -13.02 -16.02 3.55
N ASP A 3 -14.04 -16.47 2.80
CA ASP A 3 -15.33 -15.78 2.72
C ASP A 3 -16.06 -15.60 4.06
N ARG A 4 -15.80 -16.51 4.99
CA ARG A 4 -16.37 -16.42 6.35
C ARG A 4 -15.66 -15.36 7.22
N LEU A 5 -14.46 -14.94 6.83
CA LEU A 5 -13.64 -13.99 7.57
C LEU A 5 -13.74 -12.57 6.99
N THR A 6 -14.42 -12.42 5.86
CA THR A 6 -14.59 -11.11 5.22
C THR A 6 -15.90 -10.46 5.63
N VAL A 7 -15.88 -9.15 5.73
CA VAL A 7 -17.04 -8.29 5.95
C VAL A 7 -17.37 -7.58 4.64
N GLU A 8 -18.65 -7.60 4.25
CA GLU A 8 -19.11 -6.82 3.10
C GLU A 8 -19.17 -5.34 3.45
N VAL A 9 -18.58 -4.52 2.59
CA VAL A 9 -18.61 -3.06 2.67
C VAL A 9 -19.31 -2.49 1.43
N ALA A 10 -19.42 -1.17 1.34
CA ALA A 10 -20.12 -0.52 0.23
C ALA A 10 -19.58 -0.93 -1.15
N GLY A 11 -20.47 -1.01 -2.16
CA GLY A 11 -20.10 -1.25 -3.55
C GLY A 11 -19.70 -2.68 -3.90
N GLY A 12 -20.14 -3.68 -3.12
CA GLY A 12 -19.82 -5.09 -3.36
C GLY A 12 -18.38 -5.48 -3.00
N THR A 13 -17.67 -4.59 -2.35
CA THR A 13 -16.31 -4.84 -1.86
C THR A 13 -16.36 -5.68 -0.58
N ARG A 14 -15.51 -6.67 -0.48
CA ARG A 14 -15.33 -7.50 0.71
C ARG A 14 -14.00 -7.16 1.38
N LEU A 15 -14.02 -6.92 2.66
CA LEU A 15 -12.85 -6.55 3.46
C LEU A 15 -12.46 -7.72 4.37
N LEU A 16 -11.21 -8.17 4.25
CA LEU A 16 -10.55 -9.04 5.21
C LEU A 16 -9.73 -8.16 6.16
N VAL A 17 -10.19 -8.03 7.38
CA VAL A 17 -9.51 -7.21 8.39
C VAL A 17 -8.46 -8.04 9.10
N ARG A 18 -7.28 -7.46 9.30
CA ARG A 18 -6.31 -8.02 10.23
C ARG A 18 -6.91 -8.01 11.63
N GLY A 19 -6.96 -9.14 12.30
CA GLY A 19 -7.41 -9.24 13.69
C GLY A 19 -6.49 -8.49 14.68
N GLY A 20 -6.83 -8.53 15.96
CA GLY A 20 -6.06 -7.90 17.04
C GLY A 20 -4.76 -8.61 17.42
N SER A 21 -4.44 -9.76 16.82
CA SER A 21 -3.23 -10.53 17.12
C SER A 21 -1.95 -9.80 16.75
N SER A 22 -0.89 -10.06 17.50
CA SER A 22 0.45 -9.53 17.22
C SER A 22 1.01 -10.11 15.92
N TRP A 23 1.83 -9.34 15.21
CA TRP A 23 2.61 -9.83 14.08
C TRP A 23 3.58 -10.97 14.46
N SER A 24 4.01 -11.04 15.72
CA SER A 24 4.85 -12.13 16.22
C SER A 24 4.14 -13.50 16.23
N GLU A 25 2.81 -13.51 16.15
CA GLU A 25 2.01 -14.73 16.06
C GLU A 25 1.75 -15.17 14.61
N ALA A 26 2.17 -14.35 13.65
CA ALA A 26 2.02 -14.67 12.24
C ALA A 26 2.97 -15.80 11.86
N VAL A 27 2.44 -16.81 11.20
CA VAL A 27 3.18 -17.97 10.71
C VAL A 27 3.43 -17.78 9.22
N PRO A 28 4.71 -17.68 8.76
CA PRO A 28 5.04 -17.41 7.36
C PRO A 28 4.38 -18.38 6.37
N GLU A 29 4.30 -19.67 6.72
CA GLU A 29 3.69 -20.70 5.86
C GLU A 29 2.19 -20.44 5.63
N ARG A 30 1.51 -19.86 6.61
CA ARG A 30 0.10 -19.47 6.45
C ARG A 30 -0.07 -18.27 5.52
N LEU A 31 0.93 -17.39 5.46
CA LEU A 31 0.91 -16.26 4.53
C LEU A 31 1.14 -16.71 3.09
N VAL A 32 1.95 -17.75 2.86
CA VAL A 32 2.08 -18.38 1.55
C VAL A 32 0.71 -18.91 1.10
N GLY A 33 0.06 -19.75 1.91
CA GLY A 33 -1.26 -20.29 1.56
C GLY A 33 -2.34 -19.21 1.41
N LEU A 34 -2.27 -18.12 2.20
CA LEU A 34 -3.14 -16.96 2.02
C LEU A 34 -2.89 -16.28 0.67
N GLY A 35 -1.63 -16.09 0.28
CA GLY A 35 -1.24 -15.52 -1.00
C GLY A 35 -1.82 -16.30 -2.18
N ASP A 36 -1.66 -17.63 -2.16
CA ASP A 36 -2.21 -18.53 -3.18
C ASP A 36 -3.73 -18.46 -3.24
N ASP A 37 -4.40 -18.49 -2.08
CA ASP A 37 -5.86 -18.36 -1.98
C ASP A 37 -6.35 -17.02 -2.53
N LEU A 38 -5.63 -15.92 -2.31
CA LEU A 38 -5.96 -14.60 -2.81
C LEU A 38 -5.71 -14.49 -4.32
N ALA A 39 -4.60 -15.01 -4.82
CA ALA A 39 -4.26 -15.02 -6.24
C ALA A 39 -5.25 -15.83 -7.08
N ALA A 40 -5.82 -16.89 -6.52
CA ALA A 40 -6.83 -17.72 -7.20
C ALA A 40 -8.24 -17.09 -7.23
N ARG A 41 -8.47 -15.94 -6.60
CA ARG A 41 -9.79 -15.30 -6.54
C ARG A 41 -10.12 -14.54 -7.82
N PRO A 42 -11.39 -14.64 -8.29
CA PRO A 42 -11.84 -13.77 -9.37
C PRO A 42 -11.96 -12.31 -8.90
N GLY A 43 -11.70 -11.40 -9.82
CA GLY A 43 -11.80 -9.96 -9.58
C GLY A 43 -10.49 -9.33 -9.11
N VAL A 44 -10.59 -8.16 -8.51
CA VAL A 44 -9.43 -7.39 -8.03
C VAL A 44 -9.24 -7.61 -6.54
N VAL A 45 -8.07 -8.05 -6.14
CA VAL A 45 -7.66 -8.18 -4.75
C VAL A 45 -6.62 -7.12 -4.44
N VAL A 46 -6.87 -6.29 -3.42
CA VAL A 46 -5.94 -5.27 -2.95
C VAL A 46 -5.46 -5.65 -1.56
N VAL A 47 -4.15 -5.77 -1.38
CA VAL A 47 -3.52 -6.08 -0.09
C VAL A 47 -2.81 -4.83 0.41
N ASP A 48 -3.25 -4.28 1.55
CA ASP A 48 -2.49 -3.27 2.27
C ASP A 48 -1.40 -3.97 3.09
N ALA A 49 -0.17 -3.88 2.61
CA ALA A 49 1.01 -4.45 3.27
C ALA A 49 1.51 -3.58 4.44
N GLY A 50 0.88 -2.45 4.69
CA GLY A 50 1.25 -1.51 5.75
C GLY A 50 2.51 -0.70 5.44
N ASP A 51 3.15 -0.21 6.47
CA ASP A 51 4.37 0.57 6.37
C ASP A 51 5.60 -0.35 6.38
N LEU A 52 6.36 -0.34 5.30
CA LEU A 52 7.60 -1.12 5.16
C LEU A 52 8.73 -0.64 6.08
N TRP A 53 8.56 0.49 6.77
CA TRP A 53 9.61 1.17 7.53
C TRP A 53 9.59 0.92 9.03
N THR A 54 8.52 0.43 9.55
CA THR A 54 8.44 0.14 10.97
C THR A 54 9.22 -1.14 11.29
N ALA A 55 10.54 -1.02 11.20
CA ALA A 55 11.47 -2.07 11.63
C ALA A 55 11.44 -2.36 13.14
N ALA A 56 10.48 -1.79 13.86
CA ALA A 56 10.31 -2.01 15.28
C ALA A 56 8.88 -2.51 15.56
N PRO A 57 8.71 -3.74 16.06
CA PRO A 57 7.45 -4.12 16.68
C PRO A 57 7.08 -3.08 17.77
N PRO A 58 5.79 -2.69 17.92
CA PRO A 58 4.62 -3.55 17.65
C PRO A 58 3.75 -3.12 16.45
N VAL A 59 4.15 -2.16 15.61
CA VAL A 59 3.20 -1.48 14.70
C VAL A 59 3.19 -2.03 13.27
N GLY A 60 4.30 -2.57 12.77
CA GLY A 60 4.40 -3.11 11.40
C GLY A 60 4.74 -4.60 11.35
N PRO A 61 4.59 -5.23 10.18
CA PRO A 61 5.05 -6.59 9.99
C PRO A 61 6.58 -6.67 10.08
N PRO A 62 7.14 -7.76 10.61
CA PRO A 62 8.57 -8.04 10.50
C PRO A 62 9.02 -8.01 9.05
N ALA A 63 10.29 -7.65 8.81
CA ALA A 63 10.88 -7.68 7.48
C ALA A 63 10.70 -9.08 6.86
N GLY A 64 10.29 -9.11 5.59
CA GLY A 64 10.07 -10.35 4.85
C GLY A 64 8.75 -11.09 5.14
N LEU A 65 8.01 -10.73 6.19
CA LEU A 65 6.77 -11.43 6.52
C LEU A 65 5.70 -11.28 5.42
N VAL A 66 5.65 -10.15 4.73
CA VAL A 66 4.70 -9.91 3.64
C VAL A 66 5.23 -10.35 2.26
N ASP A 67 6.47 -10.83 2.19
CA ASP A 67 7.10 -11.25 0.93
C ASP A 67 6.32 -12.32 0.16
N PRO A 68 5.69 -13.32 0.80
CA PRO A 68 4.85 -14.26 0.09
C PRO A 68 3.68 -13.59 -0.64
N LEU A 69 3.05 -12.58 -0.03
CA LEU A 69 1.95 -11.84 -0.63
C LEU A 69 2.45 -10.97 -1.80
N LEU A 70 3.60 -10.32 -1.64
CA LEU A 70 4.23 -9.55 -2.71
C LEU A 70 4.71 -10.44 -3.87
N GLY A 71 5.06 -11.70 -3.58
CA GLY A 71 5.53 -12.67 -4.57
C GLY A 71 4.45 -13.13 -5.54
N VAL A 72 3.19 -13.17 -5.11
CA VAL A 72 2.04 -13.58 -5.94
C VAL A 72 1.27 -12.39 -6.52
N ALA A 73 1.62 -11.17 -6.14
CA ALA A 73 0.96 -9.96 -6.63
C ALA A 73 1.37 -9.66 -8.08
N GLU A 74 0.40 -9.42 -8.96
CA GLU A 74 0.65 -8.96 -10.33
C GLU A 74 1.29 -7.57 -10.36
N ARG A 75 0.90 -6.71 -9.41
CA ARG A 75 1.42 -5.35 -9.25
C ARG A 75 1.70 -5.07 -7.78
N SER A 76 2.86 -4.48 -7.52
CA SER A 76 3.20 -3.95 -6.19
C SER A 76 3.42 -2.45 -6.28
N LEU A 77 2.61 -1.70 -5.54
CA LEU A 77 2.60 -0.24 -5.55
C LEU A 77 3.29 0.27 -4.29
N LEU A 78 4.38 1.01 -4.45
CA LEU A 78 5.00 1.73 -3.35
C LEU A 78 4.42 3.15 -3.27
N VAL A 79 3.71 3.45 -2.19
CA VAL A 79 3.25 4.82 -1.91
C VAL A 79 4.32 5.57 -1.13
N THR A 80 4.84 6.65 -1.70
CA THR A 80 5.90 7.44 -1.06
C THR A 80 5.80 8.93 -1.36
N ARG A 81 6.56 9.73 -0.63
CA ARG A 81 6.77 11.16 -0.87
C ARG A 81 8.20 11.40 -1.33
N ALA A 82 8.42 12.46 -2.14
CA ALA A 82 9.77 12.91 -2.50
C ALA A 82 10.42 13.60 -1.30
N CYS A 83 10.93 12.86 -0.34
CA CYS A 83 11.65 13.40 0.81
C CYS A 83 12.95 12.64 1.06
N TYR A 84 14.00 13.37 1.45
CA TYR A 84 15.34 12.82 1.64
C TYR A 84 15.39 11.59 2.56
N LEU A 85 14.73 11.65 3.72
CA LEU A 85 14.74 10.54 4.68
C LEU A 85 14.00 9.32 4.13
N GLY A 86 12.88 9.53 3.44
CA GLY A 86 12.14 8.47 2.77
C GLY A 86 13.01 7.79 1.71
N LEU A 87 13.59 8.56 0.79
CA LEU A 87 14.43 8.03 -0.28
C LEU A 87 15.69 7.32 0.24
N ARG A 88 16.35 7.89 1.27
CA ARG A 88 17.49 7.23 1.92
C ARG A 88 17.14 5.87 2.53
N ARG A 89 15.93 5.71 3.05
CA ARG A 89 15.45 4.43 3.54
C ARG A 89 15.14 3.48 2.38
N LEU A 90 14.46 3.99 1.34
CA LEU A 90 14.13 3.24 0.11
C LEU A 90 15.37 2.69 -0.60
N SER A 91 16.49 3.41 -0.60
CA SER A 91 17.72 2.93 -1.21
C SER A 91 18.30 1.66 -0.58
N ARG A 92 17.85 1.31 0.63
CA ARG A 92 18.29 0.12 1.37
C ARG A 92 17.35 -1.07 1.20
N GLN A 93 16.24 -0.89 0.48
CA GLN A 93 15.28 -1.97 0.23
C GLN A 93 15.80 -2.90 -0.86
N GLU A 94 15.84 -4.18 -0.55
CA GLU A 94 16.26 -5.22 -1.50
C GLU A 94 15.17 -5.48 -2.54
N ARG A 95 13.92 -5.54 -2.11
CA ARG A 95 12.78 -5.77 -3.00
C ARG A 95 12.30 -4.46 -3.63
N ARG A 96 12.23 -4.47 -4.96
CA ARG A 96 11.73 -3.34 -5.73
C ARG A 96 10.22 -3.49 -5.99
N PRO A 97 9.43 -2.41 -5.90
CA PRO A 97 8.04 -2.42 -6.35
C PRO A 97 7.98 -2.47 -7.88
N THR A 98 6.85 -2.84 -8.44
CA THR A 98 6.63 -2.72 -9.88
C THR A 98 6.38 -1.28 -10.28
N GLU A 99 5.78 -0.50 -9.39
CA GLU A 99 5.38 0.88 -9.65
C GLU A 99 5.41 1.73 -8.37
N VAL A 100 5.45 3.04 -8.57
CA VAL A 100 5.41 4.02 -7.48
C VAL A 100 4.19 4.93 -7.61
N VAL A 101 3.51 5.12 -6.50
CA VAL A 101 2.52 6.18 -6.28
C VAL A 101 3.20 7.31 -5.53
N LEU A 102 3.44 8.43 -6.20
CA LEU A 102 4.11 9.59 -5.62
C LEU A 102 3.09 10.57 -5.03
N VAL A 103 3.14 10.76 -3.72
CA VAL A 103 2.40 11.84 -3.05
C VAL A 103 3.19 13.14 -3.22
N VAL A 104 2.62 14.07 -3.98
CA VAL A 104 3.25 15.34 -4.36
C VAL A 104 2.94 16.42 -3.33
N GLU A 105 3.98 16.95 -2.71
CA GLU A 105 3.91 18.10 -1.80
C GLU A 105 4.49 19.34 -2.49
N PRO A 106 3.81 20.49 -2.45
CA PRO A 106 4.37 21.74 -2.95
C PRO A 106 5.67 22.13 -2.24
N GLY A 107 6.61 22.73 -2.97
CA GLY A 107 7.85 23.28 -2.40
C GLY A 107 8.91 22.23 -2.06
N ARG A 108 8.79 20.99 -2.49
CA ARG A 108 9.86 19.99 -2.37
C ARG A 108 10.92 20.20 -3.45
N ALA A 109 12.20 20.09 -3.04
CA ALA A 109 13.34 20.15 -3.96
C ALA A 109 13.54 18.83 -4.75
N LEU A 110 13.19 17.70 -4.12
CA LEU A 110 13.23 16.39 -4.76
C LEU A 110 11.98 16.16 -5.60
N ASP A 111 12.16 15.55 -6.76
CA ASP A 111 11.10 15.36 -7.73
C ASP A 111 10.84 13.87 -8.09
N ARG A 112 10.07 13.66 -9.15
CA ARG A 112 9.77 12.33 -9.69
C ARG A 112 11.04 11.56 -10.08
N HIS A 113 11.98 12.22 -10.75
CA HIS A 113 13.19 11.56 -11.26
C HIS A 113 14.08 11.07 -10.13
N ASP A 114 14.19 11.85 -9.04
CA ASP A 114 14.92 11.44 -7.84
C ASP A 114 14.29 10.18 -7.22
N VAL A 115 12.96 10.12 -7.17
CA VAL A 115 12.23 8.96 -6.66
C VAL A 115 12.46 7.74 -7.54
N GLU A 116 12.30 7.87 -8.85
CA GLU A 116 12.50 6.78 -9.81
C GLU A 116 13.94 6.26 -9.78
N ALA A 117 14.92 7.15 -9.71
CA ALA A 117 16.33 6.79 -9.64
C ALA A 117 16.68 5.98 -8.38
N VAL A 118 16.11 6.35 -7.22
CA VAL A 118 16.36 5.67 -5.94
C VAL A 118 15.58 4.36 -5.84
N VAL A 119 14.31 4.37 -6.23
CA VAL A 119 13.43 3.19 -6.10
C VAL A 119 13.71 2.16 -7.19
N GLY A 120 14.11 2.59 -8.39
CA GLY A 120 14.32 1.72 -9.54
C GLY A 120 13.02 1.21 -10.15
N ALA A 121 11.94 1.97 -10.00
CA ALA A 121 10.63 1.67 -10.57
C ALA A 121 9.94 2.97 -11.02
N PRO A 122 9.08 2.93 -12.07
CA PRO A 122 8.44 4.13 -12.59
C PRO A 122 7.39 4.69 -11.63
N VAL A 123 7.29 6.02 -11.57
CA VAL A 123 6.16 6.71 -10.94
C VAL A 123 5.00 6.73 -11.95
N THR A 124 4.01 5.89 -11.71
CA THR A 124 2.83 5.77 -12.59
C THR A 124 1.67 6.66 -12.12
N ILE A 125 1.56 6.90 -10.82
CA ILE A 125 0.47 7.71 -10.26
C ILE A 125 1.07 8.86 -9.43
N ARG A 126 0.53 10.07 -9.61
CA ARG A 126 0.90 11.25 -8.84
C ARG A 126 -0.30 11.79 -8.09
N VAL A 127 -0.30 11.69 -6.78
CA VAL A 127 -1.38 12.14 -5.90
C VAL A 127 -0.99 13.44 -5.22
N PRO A 128 -1.70 14.56 -5.45
CA PRO A 128 -1.42 15.80 -4.71
C PRO A 128 -1.72 15.62 -3.22
N MET A 129 -0.89 16.21 -2.36
CA MET A 129 -1.18 16.31 -0.94
C MET A 129 -2.39 17.26 -0.76
N ASP A 130 -3.56 16.69 -0.52
CA ASP A 130 -4.81 17.44 -0.38
C ASP A 130 -5.39 17.26 1.03
N PRO A 131 -5.50 18.34 1.82
CA PRO A 131 -6.13 18.29 3.15
C PRO A 131 -7.59 17.79 3.14
N ALA A 132 -8.28 17.85 2.00
CA ALA A 132 -9.63 17.29 1.88
C ALA A 132 -9.63 15.76 2.03
N VAL A 133 -8.54 15.08 1.61
CA VAL A 133 -8.38 13.63 1.80
C VAL A 133 -8.31 13.32 3.29
N ALA A 134 -7.44 14.01 4.04
CA ALA A 134 -7.30 13.83 5.48
C ALA A 134 -8.63 14.07 6.21
N ARG A 135 -9.32 15.18 5.91
CA ARG A 135 -10.64 15.44 6.50
C ARG A 135 -11.67 14.35 6.18
N SER A 136 -11.63 13.77 4.99
CA SER A 136 -12.57 12.70 4.61
C SER A 136 -12.25 11.39 5.35
N VAL A 137 -10.98 11.12 5.62
CA VAL A 137 -10.53 9.98 6.42
C VAL A 137 -10.97 10.16 7.88
N ASP A 138 -10.66 11.32 8.49
CA ASP A 138 -10.98 11.63 9.89
C ASP A 138 -12.49 11.57 10.16
N ALA A 139 -13.30 11.97 9.18
CA ALA A 139 -14.76 11.91 9.26
C ALA A 139 -15.34 10.52 8.92
N GLY A 140 -14.54 9.53 8.55
CA GLY A 140 -15.01 8.21 8.13
C GLY A 140 -15.81 8.22 6.81
N LEU A 141 -15.64 9.25 5.99
CA LEU A 141 -16.42 9.46 4.78
C LEU A 141 -15.73 8.99 3.49
N LEU A 142 -14.46 8.61 3.55
CA LEU A 142 -13.68 8.30 2.35
C LEU A 142 -14.31 7.21 1.49
N ALA A 143 -14.83 6.15 2.12
CA ALA A 143 -15.50 5.05 1.41
C ALA A 143 -16.81 5.46 0.70
N ARG A 144 -17.46 6.53 1.18
CA ARG A 144 -18.72 7.03 0.61
C ARG A 144 -18.51 8.18 -0.37
N ARG A 145 -17.44 8.95 -0.20
CA ARG A 145 -17.17 10.14 -0.98
C ARG A 145 -15.66 10.29 -1.18
N ILE A 146 -15.16 9.76 -2.29
CA ILE A 146 -13.76 9.91 -2.66
C ILE A 146 -13.52 11.36 -3.11
N PRO A 147 -12.52 12.07 -2.55
CA PRO A 147 -12.15 13.41 -2.99
C PRO A 147 -11.78 13.43 -4.48
N ARG A 148 -12.22 14.47 -5.19
CA ARG A 148 -11.97 14.61 -6.63
C ARG A 148 -10.50 14.61 -7.01
N SER A 149 -9.62 15.10 -6.12
CA SER A 149 -8.17 15.07 -6.31
C SER A 149 -7.62 13.65 -6.45
N LEU A 150 -8.13 12.69 -5.67
CA LEU A 150 -7.76 11.28 -5.78
C LEU A 150 -8.28 10.66 -7.09
N ILE A 151 -9.54 10.91 -7.43
CA ILE A 151 -10.15 10.39 -8.66
C ILE A 151 -9.32 10.85 -9.87
N ARG A 152 -9.06 12.16 -10.00
CA ARG A 152 -8.27 12.73 -11.11
C ARG A 152 -6.84 12.18 -11.16
N ALA A 153 -6.21 11.96 -9.99
CA ALA A 153 -4.86 11.43 -9.94
C ALA A 153 -4.76 10.02 -10.55
N VAL A 154 -5.79 9.19 -10.35
CA VAL A 154 -5.84 7.83 -10.91
C VAL A 154 -6.25 7.83 -12.38
N GLU A 155 -7.18 8.70 -12.79
CA GLU A 155 -7.65 8.80 -14.19
C GLU A 155 -6.60 9.39 -15.14
N SER A 156 -5.60 10.11 -14.60
CA SER A 156 -4.52 10.77 -15.38
C SER A 156 -3.24 9.94 -15.45
N SER A 157 -3.29 8.69 -15.03
CA SER A 157 -2.13 7.79 -14.90
C SER A 157 -1.94 6.88 -16.09
#